data_38e106410cf4e8547cf76331be7d67c6
#
_entry.id   38e106410cf4e8547cf76331be7d67c6
#
_cell.length_a   1.000
_cell.length_b   1.000
_cell.length_c   1.000
_cell.angle_alpha   90.00
_cell.angle_beta   90.00
_cell.angle_gamma   90.00
#
_symmetry.space_group_name_H-M   'P 1'
#
loop_
_entity.id
_entity.type
_entity.pdbx_description
1 polymer ?
#
loop_
_entity_poly.entity_id
_entity_poly.type
_entity_poly.pdbx_seq_one_letter_code
_entity_poly.pdbx_strand_id
1 'polypeptide(L)'
;MKKKIYTLFFLIFFVSYNATAETFLSLKKNKVNVRYGPSFDSDVKYVYKKINLPLKQIDKKENFRRIIDMKNNSGWIHVSQLKNNNSVISTDLKILFKKPSSFAKPIAQLKKGRLLIVKECKKKWCNVETGKFTGWVDKENLWGMSK
;
A
#
# COMPACT_ATOMS: atom_id res chain seq x y z
N MET A 1 -20.64 -17.32 63.62
CA MET A 1 -20.02 -16.26 62.80
C MET A 1 -19.99 -16.70 61.31
N LYS A 2 -20.86 -16.12 60.49
CA LYS A 2 -20.97 -16.47 59.06
C LYS A 2 -20.07 -15.50 58.27
N LYS A 3 -18.96 -16.00 57.66
CA LYS A 3 -18.11 -15.22 56.76
C LYS A 3 -18.81 -15.09 55.42
N LYS A 4 -19.17 -13.87 55.01
CA LYS A 4 -19.64 -13.55 53.67
C LYS A 4 -18.44 -13.45 52.74
N ILE A 5 -18.34 -14.40 51.79
CA ILE A 5 -17.37 -14.37 50.71
C ILE A 5 -17.96 -13.49 49.59
N TYR A 6 -17.37 -12.31 49.35
CA TYR A 6 -17.69 -11.47 48.19
C TYR A 6 -16.86 -11.93 47.01
N THR A 7 -17.51 -12.64 46.08
CA THR A 7 -16.90 -13.02 44.80
C THR A 7 -16.91 -11.80 43.92
N LEU A 8 -15.74 -11.17 43.76
CA LEU A 8 -15.56 -10.05 42.86
C LEU A 8 -15.53 -10.59 41.41
N PHE A 9 -16.63 -10.41 40.66
CA PHE A 9 -16.74 -10.81 39.26
C PHE A 9 -16.03 -9.76 38.39
N PHE A 10 -14.78 -10.04 37.97
CA PHE A 10 -13.99 -9.17 37.12
C PHE A 10 -14.47 -9.34 35.69
N LEU A 11 -15.31 -8.41 35.22
CA LEU A 11 -15.82 -8.39 33.85
C LEU A 11 -14.69 -7.93 32.92
N ILE A 12 -13.99 -8.89 32.27
CA ILE A 12 -12.97 -8.59 31.26
C ILE A 12 -13.69 -8.18 29.97
N PHE A 13 -13.72 -6.89 29.68
CA PHE A 13 -14.13 -6.35 28.39
C PHE A 13 -13.07 -6.69 27.34
N PHE A 14 -13.33 -7.73 26.53
CA PHE A 14 -12.56 -7.97 25.33
C PHE A 14 -12.90 -6.89 24.28
N VAL A 15 -12.08 -5.87 24.20
CA VAL A 15 -12.14 -4.92 23.07
C VAL A 15 -11.55 -5.62 21.86
N SER A 16 -12.41 -6.12 20.98
CA SER A 16 -12.00 -6.69 19.68
C SER A 16 -11.51 -5.56 18.80
N TYR A 17 -10.19 -5.40 18.68
CA TYR A 17 -9.60 -4.55 17.65
C TYR A 17 -9.79 -5.20 16.29
N ASN A 18 -10.77 -4.72 15.52
CA ASN A 18 -10.88 -5.07 14.11
C ASN A 18 -9.72 -4.41 13.36
N ALA A 19 -8.64 -5.16 13.14
CA ALA A 19 -7.58 -4.75 12.23
C ALA A 19 -8.15 -4.79 10.81
N THR A 20 -8.54 -3.63 10.26
CA THR A 20 -8.92 -3.53 8.85
C THR A 20 -7.66 -3.65 8.02
N ALA A 21 -7.61 -4.67 7.17
CA ALA A 21 -6.50 -4.83 6.22
C ALA A 21 -6.38 -3.59 5.33
N GLU A 22 -5.16 -3.07 5.20
CA GLU A 22 -4.89 -1.93 4.34
C GLU A 22 -5.14 -2.30 2.87
N THR A 23 -6.03 -1.57 2.20
CA THR A 23 -6.32 -1.77 0.78
C THR A 23 -5.50 -0.80 -0.06
N PHE A 24 -4.68 -1.35 -0.94
CA PHE A 24 -3.96 -0.58 -1.95
C PHE A 24 -4.57 -0.76 -3.33
N LEU A 25 -4.64 0.34 -4.06
CA LEU A 25 -4.99 0.42 -5.47
C LEU A 25 -3.84 1.06 -6.23
N SER A 26 -3.78 0.91 -7.53
CA SER A 26 -2.80 1.62 -8.35
C SER A 26 -3.46 2.34 -9.52
N LEU A 27 -2.78 3.37 -10.02
CA LEU A 27 -3.25 4.15 -11.15
C LEU A 27 -3.21 3.31 -12.43
N LYS A 28 -4.32 3.30 -13.15
CA LYS A 28 -4.49 2.59 -14.41
C LYS A 28 -3.94 3.37 -15.61
N LYS A 29 -3.81 4.70 -15.48
CA LYS A 29 -3.42 5.62 -16.55
C LYS A 29 -2.26 6.52 -16.14
N ASN A 30 -1.56 7.08 -17.14
CA ASN A 30 -0.47 8.03 -16.91
C ASN A 30 -0.93 9.40 -16.39
N LYS A 31 -2.19 9.78 -16.66
CA LYS A 31 -2.76 11.05 -16.22
C LYS A 31 -4.08 10.78 -15.54
N VAL A 32 -4.17 11.11 -14.25
CA VAL A 32 -5.35 10.87 -13.40
C VAL A 32 -5.65 12.09 -12.56
N ASN A 33 -6.87 12.61 -12.70
CA ASN A 33 -7.37 13.72 -11.90
C ASN A 33 -7.73 13.25 -10.50
N VAL A 34 -7.24 13.94 -9.50
CA VAL A 34 -7.62 13.81 -8.09
C VAL A 34 -8.49 15.00 -7.72
N ARG A 35 -9.66 14.72 -7.14
CA ARG A 35 -10.67 15.74 -6.88
C ARG A 35 -10.83 16.02 -5.39
N TYR A 36 -11.39 17.17 -5.07
CA TYR A 36 -11.72 17.53 -3.68
C TYR A 36 -12.88 16.68 -3.12
N GLY A 37 -13.82 16.24 -3.95
CA GLY A 37 -14.99 15.46 -3.56
C GLY A 37 -15.28 14.27 -4.46
N PRO A 38 -16.18 13.37 -4.04
CA PRO A 38 -16.53 12.13 -4.74
C PRO A 38 -17.58 12.38 -5.85
N SER A 39 -17.31 13.32 -6.75
CA SER A 39 -18.16 13.67 -7.89
C SER A 39 -17.33 14.19 -9.05
N PHE A 40 -17.81 14.04 -10.28
CA PHE A 40 -17.23 14.66 -11.46
C PHE A 40 -17.38 16.19 -11.47
N ASP A 41 -18.38 16.72 -10.74
CA ASP A 41 -18.60 18.17 -10.57
C ASP A 41 -17.67 18.79 -9.52
N SER A 42 -16.99 17.97 -8.72
CA SER A 42 -16.00 18.46 -7.78
C SER A 42 -14.74 18.92 -8.50
N ASP A 43 -14.17 20.04 -8.08
CA ASP A 43 -12.95 20.59 -8.66
C ASP A 43 -11.78 19.62 -8.59
N VAL A 44 -10.89 19.69 -9.59
CA VAL A 44 -9.65 18.94 -9.62
C VAL A 44 -8.67 19.59 -8.64
N LYS A 45 -8.22 18.81 -7.68
CA LYS A 45 -7.27 19.23 -6.66
C LYS A 45 -5.84 19.22 -7.20
N TYR A 46 -5.47 18.14 -7.87
CA TYR A 46 -4.19 17.94 -8.56
C TYR A 46 -4.28 16.76 -9.54
N VAL A 47 -3.21 16.54 -10.29
CA VAL A 47 -3.13 15.48 -11.30
C VAL A 47 -1.92 14.60 -11.06
N TYR A 48 -2.12 13.30 -10.93
CA TYR A 48 -1.02 12.34 -11.01
C TYR A 48 -0.61 12.09 -12.45
N LYS A 49 0.70 11.98 -12.68
CA LYS A 49 1.28 11.71 -14.02
C LYS A 49 2.15 10.45 -14.04
N LYS A 50 1.77 9.42 -13.29
CA LYS A 50 2.57 8.19 -13.18
C LYS A 50 1.68 6.96 -13.11
N ILE A 51 1.64 6.17 -14.18
CA ILE A 51 0.96 4.88 -14.20
C ILE A 51 1.52 3.95 -13.12
N ASN A 52 0.70 3.04 -12.60
CA ASN A 52 1.05 2.07 -11.56
C ASN A 52 1.46 2.70 -10.20
N LEU A 53 1.20 3.99 -9.99
CA LEU A 53 1.45 4.60 -8.68
C LEU A 53 0.57 3.91 -7.62
N PRO A 54 1.14 3.26 -6.58
CA PRO A 54 0.36 2.65 -5.52
C PRO A 54 -0.21 3.72 -4.59
N LEU A 55 -1.48 3.56 -4.26
CA LEU A 55 -2.26 4.48 -3.44
C LEU A 55 -3.03 3.67 -2.41
N LYS A 56 -2.98 4.09 -1.14
CA LYS A 56 -3.79 3.49 -0.08
C LYS A 56 -5.20 4.04 -0.14
N GLN A 57 -6.20 3.17 -0.20
CA GLN A 57 -7.60 3.56 -0.06
C GLN A 57 -7.91 3.84 1.41
N ILE A 58 -8.47 5.01 1.70
CA ILE A 58 -8.84 5.41 3.06
C ILE A 58 -10.34 5.60 3.22
N ASP A 59 -11.08 5.76 2.12
CA ASP A 59 -12.54 5.87 2.11
C ASP A 59 -13.12 5.50 0.73
N LYS A 60 -14.43 5.31 0.66
CA LYS A 60 -15.16 5.04 -0.58
C LYS A 60 -16.56 5.69 -0.53
N LYS A 61 -16.97 6.25 -1.65
CA LYS A 61 -18.34 6.71 -1.87
C LYS A 61 -18.76 6.42 -3.31
N GLU A 62 -19.78 5.59 -3.50
CA GLU A 62 -20.23 5.16 -4.83
C GLU A 62 -19.06 4.67 -5.70
N ASN A 63 -18.86 5.27 -6.88
CA ASN A 63 -17.79 4.95 -7.82
C ASN A 63 -16.50 5.74 -7.57
N PHE A 64 -16.35 6.39 -6.43
CA PHE A 64 -15.14 7.10 -6.06
C PHE A 64 -14.43 6.44 -4.88
N ARG A 65 -13.11 6.55 -4.89
CA ARG A 65 -12.23 6.12 -3.80
C ARG A 65 -11.45 7.32 -3.30
N ARG A 66 -11.49 7.53 -1.98
CA ARG A 66 -10.57 8.47 -1.34
C ARG A 66 -9.26 7.75 -1.12
N ILE A 67 -8.22 8.32 -1.67
CA ILE A 67 -6.88 7.73 -1.63
C ILE A 67 -5.91 8.64 -0.88
N ILE A 68 -4.81 8.05 -0.45
CA ILE A 68 -3.64 8.76 0.06
C ILE A 68 -2.38 8.18 -0.55
N ASP A 69 -1.44 9.02 -0.94
CA ASP A 69 -0.13 8.60 -1.44
C ASP A 69 0.92 8.51 -0.31
N MET A 70 2.12 8.08 -0.64
CA MET A 70 3.24 7.93 0.29
C MET A 70 3.65 9.26 0.95
N LYS A 71 3.30 10.41 0.36
CA LYS A 71 3.59 11.76 0.85
C LYS A 71 2.42 12.39 1.60
N ASN A 72 1.39 11.59 1.93
CA ASN A 72 0.15 12.03 2.59
C ASN A 72 -0.73 12.98 1.78
N ASN A 73 -0.55 13.09 0.45
CA ASN A 73 -1.51 13.79 -0.39
C ASN A 73 -2.75 12.94 -0.56
N SER A 74 -3.93 13.51 -0.32
CA SER A 74 -5.21 12.79 -0.41
C SER A 74 -6.23 13.48 -1.30
N GLY A 75 -7.16 12.70 -1.83
CA GLY A 75 -8.29 13.17 -2.62
C GLY A 75 -9.06 12.02 -3.22
N TRP A 76 -10.04 12.35 -4.08
CA TRP A 76 -10.97 11.40 -4.64
C TRP A 76 -10.66 11.08 -6.10
N ILE A 77 -10.65 9.79 -6.43
CA ILE A 77 -10.42 9.27 -7.78
C ILE A 77 -11.58 8.34 -8.16
N HIS A 78 -12.08 8.46 -9.38
CA HIS A 78 -13.09 7.55 -9.91
C HIS A 78 -12.49 6.17 -10.18
N VAL A 79 -13.23 5.09 -9.90
CA VAL A 79 -12.76 3.69 -9.99
C VAL A 79 -12.25 3.32 -11.39
N SER A 80 -12.77 3.93 -12.46
CA SER A 80 -12.30 3.68 -13.83
C SER A 80 -10.84 4.06 -14.06
N GLN A 81 -10.26 4.88 -13.18
CA GLN A 81 -8.85 5.32 -13.23
C GLN A 81 -7.94 4.44 -12.37
N LEU A 82 -8.51 3.51 -11.61
CA LEU A 82 -7.84 2.66 -10.64
C LEU A 82 -7.88 1.19 -11.08
N LYS A 83 -6.94 0.42 -10.58
CA LYS A 83 -6.89 -1.05 -10.72
C LYS A 83 -6.37 -1.69 -9.43
N ASN A 84 -6.51 -3.01 -9.34
CA ASN A 84 -5.89 -3.77 -8.27
C ASN A 84 -4.39 -3.52 -8.25
N ASN A 85 -3.84 -3.33 -7.06
CA ASN A 85 -2.44 -2.98 -6.92
C ASN A 85 -1.52 -4.18 -7.13
N ASN A 86 -0.52 -3.99 -7.99
CA ASN A 86 0.59 -4.91 -8.19
C ASN A 86 1.94 -4.17 -8.17
N SER A 87 1.98 -3.01 -7.54
CA SER A 87 3.17 -2.17 -7.52
C SER A 87 3.49 -1.68 -6.12
N VAL A 88 4.76 -1.38 -5.89
CA VAL A 88 5.26 -0.85 -4.63
C VAL A 88 6.28 0.26 -4.89
N ILE A 89 6.50 1.11 -3.90
CA ILE A 89 7.56 2.11 -3.91
C ILE A 89 8.54 1.78 -2.80
N SER A 90 9.83 1.74 -3.12
CA SER A 90 10.86 1.61 -2.11
C SER A 90 10.92 2.87 -1.24
N THR A 91 10.75 2.70 0.08
CA THR A 91 10.84 3.82 1.03
C THR A 91 12.25 4.03 1.53
N ASP A 92 13.16 3.15 1.12
CA ASP A 92 14.59 3.19 1.41
C ASP A 92 15.40 2.68 0.22
N LEU A 93 16.74 2.76 0.31
CA LEU A 93 17.64 2.18 -0.66
C LEU A 93 17.50 0.67 -0.65
N LYS A 94 17.42 0.03 -1.84
CA LYS A 94 17.29 -1.41 -2.01
C LYS A 94 18.35 -1.97 -2.94
N ILE A 95 18.74 -3.21 -2.68
CA ILE A 95 19.55 -3.99 -3.63
C ILE A 95 18.63 -4.99 -4.33
N LEU A 96 18.70 -5.00 -5.65
CA LEU A 96 18.03 -5.99 -6.49
C LEU A 96 18.97 -7.19 -6.68
N PHE A 97 18.54 -8.38 -6.29
CA PHE A 97 19.33 -9.61 -6.35
C PHE A 97 18.83 -10.56 -7.45
N LYS A 98 19.72 -11.39 -7.96
CA LYS A 98 19.39 -12.42 -8.97
C LYS A 98 18.50 -13.54 -8.41
N LYS A 99 18.59 -13.82 -7.11
CA LYS A 99 17.83 -14.86 -6.39
C LYS A 99 17.29 -14.28 -5.06
N PRO A 100 16.26 -14.88 -4.43
CA PRO A 100 15.70 -14.42 -3.17
C PRO A 100 16.61 -14.71 -1.97
N SER A 101 17.77 -14.09 -1.95
CA SER A 101 18.81 -14.25 -0.91
C SER A 101 19.73 -13.04 -0.93
N SER A 102 20.11 -12.57 0.26
CA SER A 102 21.11 -11.50 0.44
C SER A 102 22.54 -11.92 0.03
N PHE A 103 22.79 -13.22 -0.10
CA PHE A 103 24.06 -13.78 -0.58
C PHE A 103 24.10 -13.96 -2.11
N ALA A 104 22.95 -13.70 -2.78
CA ALA A 104 22.89 -13.81 -4.24
C ALA A 104 23.62 -12.65 -4.91
N LYS A 105 23.95 -12.83 -6.20
CA LYS A 105 24.57 -11.78 -7.01
C LYS A 105 23.67 -10.54 -7.07
N PRO A 106 24.16 -9.35 -6.67
CA PRO A 106 23.44 -8.11 -6.86
C PRO A 106 23.37 -7.75 -8.35
N ILE A 107 22.21 -7.25 -8.79
CA ILE A 107 21.95 -6.82 -10.18
C ILE A 107 22.02 -5.29 -10.28
N ALA A 108 21.37 -4.60 -9.33
CA ALA A 108 21.24 -3.14 -9.34
C ALA A 108 21.00 -2.61 -7.94
N GLN A 109 21.33 -1.34 -7.74
CA GLN A 109 20.95 -0.56 -6.58
C GLN A 109 19.74 0.32 -6.93
N LEU A 110 18.70 0.23 -6.12
CA LEU A 110 17.44 0.96 -6.31
C LEU A 110 17.36 2.10 -5.28
N LYS A 111 17.28 3.32 -5.78
CA LYS A 111 17.13 4.51 -4.92
C LYS A 111 15.76 4.53 -4.25
N LYS A 112 15.67 5.16 -3.08
CA LYS A 112 14.41 5.53 -2.43
C LYS A 112 13.46 6.20 -3.43
N GLY A 113 12.16 5.86 -3.36
CA GLY A 113 11.13 6.40 -4.26
C GLY A 113 11.02 5.64 -5.60
N ARG A 114 11.79 4.57 -5.81
CA ARG A 114 11.71 3.77 -7.03
C ARG A 114 10.41 2.96 -7.06
N LEU A 115 9.65 3.09 -8.15
CA LEU A 115 8.47 2.27 -8.44
C LEU A 115 8.90 0.90 -8.95
N LEU A 116 8.35 -0.14 -8.35
CA LEU A 116 8.62 -1.56 -8.64
C LEU A 116 7.29 -2.24 -8.96
N ILE A 117 7.24 -3.01 -10.04
CA ILE A 117 6.10 -3.88 -10.36
C ILE A 117 6.36 -5.24 -9.74
N VAL A 118 5.47 -5.68 -8.87
CA VAL A 118 5.58 -6.98 -8.17
C VAL A 118 5.04 -8.07 -9.08
N LYS A 119 5.85 -9.10 -9.33
CA LYS A 119 5.46 -10.30 -10.08
C LYS A 119 4.98 -11.40 -9.14
N GLU A 120 5.77 -11.71 -8.13
CA GLU A 120 5.44 -12.68 -7.08
C GLU A 120 6.19 -12.34 -5.79
N CYS A 121 5.70 -12.85 -4.67
CA CYS A 121 6.40 -12.76 -3.40
C CYS A 121 6.50 -14.14 -2.74
N LYS A 122 7.68 -14.45 -2.19
CA LYS A 122 7.98 -15.70 -1.46
C LYS A 122 8.66 -15.36 -0.13
N LYS A 123 8.04 -15.73 0.99
CA LYS A 123 8.57 -15.44 2.33
C LYS A 123 8.93 -13.95 2.49
N LYS A 124 10.21 -13.64 2.67
CA LYS A 124 10.75 -12.27 2.87
C LYS A 124 11.10 -11.54 1.57
N TRP A 125 10.90 -12.15 0.41
CA TRP A 125 11.38 -11.66 -0.88
C TRP A 125 10.23 -11.44 -1.85
N CYS A 126 10.34 -10.38 -2.69
CA CYS A 126 9.48 -10.19 -3.85
C CYS A 126 10.32 -10.10 -5.12
N ASN A 127 9.87 -10.81 -6.15
CA ASN A 127 10.35 -10.65 -7.51
C ASN A 127 9.69 -9.42 -8.11
N VAL A 128 10.49 -8.49 -8.56
CA VAL A 128 10.03 -7.18 -9.05
C VAL A 128 10.67 -6.82 -10.38
N GLU A 129 9.96 -6.01 -11.12
CA GLU A 129 10.42 -5.42 -12.37
C GLU A 129 10.50 -3.89 -12.21
N THR A 130 11.57 -3.28 -12.69
CA THR A 130 11.75 -1.83 -12.72
C THR A 130 12.64 -1.43 -13.89
N GLY A 131 12.08 -0.68 -14.85
CA GLY A 131 12.74 -0.37 -16.11
C GLY A 131 13.12 -1.67 -16.85
N LYS A 132 14.39 -1.83 -17.16
CA LYS A 132 14.92 -3.04 -17.83
C LYS A 132 15.39 -4.15 -16.89
N PHE A 133 15.27 -3.95 -15.58
CA PHE A 133 15.78 -4.89 -14.58
C PHE A 133 14.63 -5.70 -13.98
N THR A 134 14.88 -6.99 -13.77
CA THR A 134 14.03 -7.91 -13.03
C THR A 134 14.87 -8.65 -12.01
N GLY A 135 14.37 -8.81 -10.79
CA GLY A 135 15.08 -9.51 -9.72
C GLY A 135 14.33 -9.47 -8.40
N TRP A 136 15.02 -9.82 -7.34
CA TRP A 136 14.46 -10.01 -6.01
C TRP A 136 14.88 -8.90 -5.06
N VAL A 137 13.93 -8.35 -4.32
CA VAL A 137 14.14 -7.41 -3.21
C VAL A 137 13.51 -7.97 -1.94
N ASP A 138 14.05 -7.59 -0.77
CA ASP A 138 13.37 -7.88 0.50
C ASP A 138 12.08 -7.07 0.62
N LYS A 139 11.11 -7.60 1.39
CA LYS A 139 9.78 -6.98 1.58
C LYS A 139 9.76 -5.76 2.49
N GLU A 140 10.83 -5.53 3.23
CA GLU A 140 10.88 -4.42 4.17
C GLU A 140 10.88 -3.08 3.43
N ASN A 141 10.37 -2.03 4.08
CA ASN A 141 10.40 -0.66 3.53
C ASN A 141 9.86 -0.55 2.08
N LEU A 142 8.72 -1.21 1.81
CA LEU A 142 7.97 -1.13 0.57
C LEU A 142 6.58 -0.55 0.83
N TRP A 143 6.29 0.63 0.30
CA TRP A 143 4.96 1.22 0.30
C TRP A 143 4.11 0.60 -0.81
N GLY A 144 2.87 0.20 -0.50
CA GLY A 144 1.97 -0.41 -1.48
C GLY A 144 1.70 -1.90 -1.23
N MET A 145 2.33 -2.50 -0.22
CA MET A 145 2.01 -3.86 0.21
C MET A 145 0.98 -3.82 1.32
N SER A 146 -0.10 -4.58 1.17
CA SER A 146 -1.01 -4.88 2.28
C SER A 146 -0.28 -5.72 3.31
N LYS A 147 -0.43 -5.34 4.57
CA LYS A 147 0.09 -6.10 5.72
C LYS A 147 -0.78 -7.30 6.00
#